data_3baee9219f9734918196bcad3c8e29fa
#
_entry.id   3baee9219f9734918196bcad3c8e29fa
#
_cell.length_a   1.000
_cell.length_b   1.000
_cell.length_c   1.000
_cell.angle_alpha   90.00
_cell.angle_beta   90.00
_cell.angle_gamma   90.00
#
_symmetry.space_group_name_H-M   'P 1'
#
loop_
_entity.id
_entity.type
_entity.pdbx_description
1 polymer ?
#
loop_
_entity_poly.entity_id
_entity_poly.type
_entity_poly.pdbx_seq_one_letter_code
_entity_poly.pdbx_strand_id
1 'polypeptide(L)'
;MPFTVNTSDEFGSWFSPLEEALQDDILFVVRLLQEHGPQLRRPYADTLEGTSLSNLKELRVQHRGEPYRILFAFDPKREALLLIGGNKGGDKRWYKRMIPSAEAIFERHLETLEKGEGNGKTP
;
A
#
# COMPACT_ATOMS: atom_id res chain seq x y z
N MET A 1 -0.80 4.61 19.88
CA MET A 1 -0.37 3.25 19.51
C MET A 1 -0.04 3.21 18.02
N PRO A 2 1.13 2.69 17.66
CA PRO A 2 1.45 2.59 16.24
C PRO A 2 0.57 1.56 15.53
N PHE A 3 0.38 1.80 14.25
CA PHE A 3 -0.36 0.88 13.40
C PHE A 3 0.61 -0.11 12.77
N THR A 4 0.17 -1.36 12.62
CA THR A 4 0.95 -2.37 11.92
C THR A 4 0.87 -2.13 10.42
N VAL A 5 2.01 -2.18 9.74
CA VAL A 5 2.08 -2.07 8.28
C VAL A 5 2.73 -3.34 7.75
N ASN A 6 2.00 -4.06 6.93
CA ASN A 6 2.46 -5.28 6.28
C ASN A 6 2.69 -5.01 4.80
N THR A 7 3.38 -5.92 4.13
CA THR A 7 3.67 -5.78 2.70
C THR A 7 3.26 -7.04 1.96
N SER A 8 2.76 -6.86 0.74
CA SER A 8 2.51 -7.98 -0.16
C SER A 8 3.83 -8.45 -0.78
N ASP A 9 3.81 -9.63 -1.38
CA ASP A 9 4.96 -10.13 -2.14
C ASP A 9 5.26 -9.21 -3.32
N GLU A 10 4.22 -8.71 -3.97
CA GLU A 10 4.37 -7.80 -5.10
C GLU A 10 5.06 -6.49 -4.69
N PHE A 11 4.67 -5.93 -3.55
CA PHE A 11 5.35 -4.75 -3.03
C PHE A 11 6.82 -5.07 -2.74
N GLY A 12 7.09 -6.19 -2.08
CA GLY A 12 8.46 -6.58 -1.75
C GLY A 12 9.33 -6.74 -2.98
N SER A 13 8.80 -7.36 -4.03
CA SER A 13 9.52 -7.54 -5.29
C SER A 13 9.84 -6.21 -5.98
N TRP A 14 8.93 -5.25 -5.87
CA TRP A 14 9.16 -3.92 -6.41
C TRP A 14 10.18 -3.14 -5.58
N PHE A 15 10.07 -3.22 -4.27
CA PHE A 15 10.86 -2.41 -3.33
C PHE A 15 12.31 -2.87 -3.23
N SER A 16 12.55 -4.19 -3.18
CA SER A 16 13.87 -4.74 -2.90
C SER A 16 15.00 -4.27 -3.83
N PRO A 17 14.78 -4.16 -5.16
CA PRO A 17 15.87 -3.73 -6.06
C PRO A 17 16.06 -2.23 -6.16
N LEU A 18 15.25 -1.43 -5.47
CA LEU A 18 15.36 0.03 -5.55
C LEU A 18 16.64 0.51 -4.89
N GLU A 19 17.17 1.64 -5.38
CA GLU A 19 18.35 2.23 -4.75
C GLU A 19 18.04 2.62 -3.30
N GLU A 20 19.06 2.60 -2.47
CA GLU A 20 18.92 2.82 -1.03
C GLU A 20 18.30 4.19 -0.71
N ALA A 21 18.70 5.24 -1.42
CA ALA A 21 18.17 6.58 -1.18
C ALA A 21 16.66 6.65 -1.42
N LEU A 22 16.14 5.93 -2.43
CA LEU A 22 14.72 5.87 -2.68
C LEU A 22 14.02 5.03 -1.62
N GLN A 23 14.62 3.90 -1.24
CA GLN A 23 14.05 3.10 -0.15
C GLN A 23 13.92 3.91 1.13
N ASP A 24 14.92 4.74 1.44
CA ASP A 24 14.89 5.59 2.63
C ASP A 24 13.73 6.58 2.59
N ASP A 25 13.49 7.20 1.43
CA ASP A 25 12.36 8.13 1.27
C ASP A 25 11.02 7.42 1.43
N ILE A 26 10.92 6.21 0.88
CA ILE A 26 9.71 5.40 1.03
C ILE A 26 9.50 5.03 2.50
N LEU A 27 10.54 4.57 3.17
CA LEU A 27 10.45 4.15 4.57
C LEU A 27 10.09 5.31 5.50
N PHE A 28 10.51 6.53 5.15
CA PHE A 28 10.09 7.71 5.90
C PHE A 28 8.56 7.86 5.90
N VAL A 29 7.95 7.74 4.70
CA VAL A 29 6.48 7.87 4.59
C VAL A 29 5.78 6.67 5.23
N VAL A 30 6.35 5.47 5.11
CA VAL A 30 5.81 4.29 5.78
C VAL A 30 5.79 4.48 7.30
N ARG A 31 6.84 5.10 7.85
CA ARG A 31 6.87 5.41 9.28
C ARG A 31 5.75 6.37 9.69
N LEU A 32 5.47 7.36 8.84
CA LEU A 32 4.35 8.27 9.11
C LEU A 32 3.03 7.50 9.11
N LEU A 33 2.88 6.54 8.21
CA LEU A 33 1.70 5.69 8.19
C LEU A 33 1.58 4.87 9.47
N GLN A 34 2.69 4.33 9.97
CA GLN A 34 2.70 3.59 11.23
C GLN A 34 2.29 4.47 12.41
N GLU A 35 2.67 5.74 12.40
CA GLU A 35 2.33 6.65 13.49
C GLU A 35 0.89 7.15 13.43
N HIS A 36 0.41 7.47 12.24
CA HIS A 36 -0.86 8.18 12.07
C HIS A 36 -2.00 7.29 11.57
N GLY A 37 -1.68 6.16 10.96
CA GLY A 37 -2.70 5.24 10.46
C GLY A 37 -3.66 5.89 9.48
N PRO A 38 -4.97 5.63 9.63
CA PRO A 38 -5.97 6.20 8.71
C PRO A 38 -6.05 7.72 8.69
N GLN A 39 -5.45 8.39 9.68
CA GLN A 39 -5.45 9.85 9.75
C GLN A 39 -4.37 10.48 8.88
N LEU A 40 -3.42 9.69 8.39
CA LEU A 40 -2.39 10.21 7.50
C LEU A 40 -3.04 10.73 6.21
N ARG A 41 -2.69 11.93 5.80
CA ARG A 41 -3.27 12.59 4.64
C ARG A 41 -2.20 13.36 3.86
N ARG A 42 -2.63 14.13 2.87
CA ARG A 42 -1.71 14.92 2.05
C ARG A 42 -0.77 15.77 2.90
N PRO A 43 0.48 15.89 2.48
CA PRO A 43 1.01 15.48 1.17
C PRO A 43 1.46 14.02 1.10
N TYR A 44 1.29 13.24 2.16
CA TYR A 44 1.87 11.89 2.26
C TYR A 44 0.93 10.77 1.87
N ALA A 45 -0.37 10.98 2.02
CA ALA A 45 -1.36 9.96 1.69
C ALA A 45 -2.64 10.59 1.18
N ASP A 46 -3.42 9.81 0.43
CA ASP A 46 -4.73 10.23 -0.05
C ASP A 46 -5.59 9.00 -0.31
N THR A 47 -6.90 9.21 -0.34
CA THR A 47 -7.85 8.16 -0.68
C THR A 47 -8.06 8.18 -2.19
N LEU A 48 -8.11 7.01 -2.82
CA LEU A 48 -8.35 6.90 -4.24
C LEU A 48 -9.85 6.78 -4.51
N GLU A 49 -10.29 7.44 -5.58
CA GLU A 49 -11.67 7.38 -6.03
C GLU A 49 -11.77 6.48 -7.26
N GLY A 50 -12.99 6.06 -7.59
CA GLY A 50 -13.23 5.27 -8.79
C GLY A 50 -12.73 3.84 -8.72
N THR A 51 -12.61 3.29 -7.51
CA THR A 51 -12.17 1.91 -7.32
C THR A 51 -13.34 1.07 -6.82
N SER A 52 -13.25 -0.25 -7.00
CA SER A 52 -14.25 -1.16 -6.46
C SER A 52 -14.08 -1.34 -4.95
N LEU A 53 -12.91 -0.98 -4.42
CA LEU A 53 -12.65 -0.99 -2.98
C LEU A 53 -12.85 0.41 -2.45
N SER A 54 -13.76 0.58 -1.49
CA SER A 54 -14.08 1.91 -0.97
C SER A 54 -12.96 2.52 -0.13
N ASN A 55 -11.99 1.72 0.28
CA ASN A 55 -10.92 2.15 1.17
C ASN A 55 -9.51 2.03 0.55
N LEU A 56 -9.42 1.96 -0.77
CA LEU A 56 -8.11 1.93 -1.42
C LEU A 56 -7.47 3.32 -1.33
N LYS A 57 -6.23 3.36 -0.89
CA LYS A 57 -5.49 4.59 -0.64
C LYS A 57 -4.13 4.54 -1.31
N GLU A 58 -3.46 5.68 -1.32
CA GLU A 58 -2.09 5.76 -1.83
C GLU A 58 -1.18 6.48 -0.83
N LEU A 59 0.06 6.01 -0.74
CA LEU A 59 1.16 6.80 -0.17
C LEU A 59 1.83 7.56 -1.30
N ARG A 60 2.26 8.77 -1.02
CA ARG A 60 2.84 9.69 -1.99
C ARG A 60 4.28 9.98 -1.58
N VAL A 61 5.23 9.61 -2.45
CA VAL A 61 6.65 9.79 -2.19
C VAL A 61 7.27 10.53 -3.37
N GLN A 62 7.94 11.65 -3.09
CA GLN A 62 8.70 12.38 -4.10
C GLN A 62 10.17 12.02 -3.92
N HIS A 63 10.83 11.68 -5.02
CA HIS A 63 12.26 11.38 -5.00
C HIS A 63 12.89 11.90 -6.28
N ARG A 64 13.83 12.84 -6.13
CA ARG A 64 14.51 13.46 -7.27
C ARG A 64 13.57 13.98 -8.34
N GLY A 65 12.46 14.60 -7.90
CA GLY A 65 11.47 15.15 -8.81
C GLY A 65 10.51 14.13 -9.41
N GLU A 66 10.65 12.85 -9.06
CA GLU A 66 9.78 11.81 -9.58
C GLU A 66 8.69 11.46 -8.59
N PRO A 67 7.44 11.31 -9.06
CA PRO A 67 6.32 10.99 -8.19
C PRO A 67 6.13 9.48 -8.06
N TYR A 68 6.52 8.94 -6.91
CA TYR A 68 6.27 7.54 -6.60
C TYR A 68 4.97 7.41 -5.83
N ARG A 69 4.25 6.33 -6.08
CA ARG A 69 2.99 6.03 -5.38
C ARG A 69 3.01 4.58 -4.92
N ILE A 70 2.44 4.35 -3.74
CA ILE A 70 2.28 3.00 -3.19
C ILE A 70 0.81 2.85 -2.85
N LEU A 71 0.13 1.93 -3.52
CA LEU A 71 -1.28 1.67 -3.26
C LEU A 71 -1.39 0.76 -2.03
N PHE A 72 -2.30 1.09 -1.13
CA PHE A 72 -2.47 0.33 0.10
C PHE A 72 -3.91 0.41 0.59
N ALA A 73 -4.25 -0.46 1.53
CA ALA A 73 -5.56 -0.43 2.18
C ALA A 73 -5.42 -0.96 3.61
N PHE A 74 -6.34 -0.56 4.47
CA PHE A 74 -6.45 -1.15 5.80
C PHE A 74 -7.37 -2.36 5.73
N ASP A 75 -6.95 -3.44 6.36
CA ASP A 75 -7.72 -4.68 6.37
C ASP A 75 -8.67 -4.72 7.58
N PRO A 76 -9.50 -5.78 7.71
CA PRO A 76 -10.42 -5.89 8.84
C PRO A 76 -9.73 -5.94 10.21
N LYS A 77 -8.45 -6.29 10.27
CA LYS A 77 -7.68 -6.24 11.52
C LYS A 77 -7.17 -4.84 11.81
N ARG A 78 -7.49 -3.86 10.96
CA ARG A 78 -7.04 -2.48 11.05
C ARG A 78 -5.53 -2.35 10.87
N GLU A 79 -4.96 -3.26 10.10
CA GLU A 79 -3.56 -3.20 9.70
C GLU A 79 -3.47 -2.75 8.26
N ALA A 80 -2.48 -1.94 7.94
CA ALA A 80 -2.26 -1.49 6.57
C ALA A 80 -1.51 -2.55 5.80
N LEU A 81 -1.92 -2.81 4.56
CA LEU A 81 -1.19 -3.68 3.65
C LEU A 81 -0.73 -2.87 2.45
N LEU A 82 0.59 -2.77 2.27
CA LEU A 82 1.17 -2.13 1.09
C LEU A 82 1.07 -3.13 -0.07
N LEU A 83 0.37 -2.74 -1.12
CA LEU A 83 -0.04 -3.67 -2.19
C LEU A 83 0.91 -3.67 -3.36
N ILE A 84 1.17 -2.50 -3.93
CA ILE A 84 2.03 -2.37 -5.10
C ILE A 84 2.51 -0.94 -5.19
N GLY A 85 3.72 -0.75 -5.73
CA GLY A 85 4.27 0.58 -5.89
C GLY A 85 4.79 0.82 -7.29
N GLY A 86 5.09 2.08 -7.59
CA GLY A 86 5.67 2.44 -8.87
C GLY A 86 5.90 3.93 -9.01
N ASN A 87 6.62 4.29 -10.05
CA ASN A 87 6.84 5.68 -10.45
C ASN A 87 5.76 6.02 -11.49
N LYS A 88 4.91 6.99 -11.17
CA LYS A 88 3.84 7.37 -12.09
C LYS A 88 4.21 8.54 -13.01
N GLY A 89 5.45 9.02 -12.92
CA GLY A 89 5.91 10.14 -13.72
C GLY A 89 5.85 9.85 -15.20
N GLY A 90 5.23 10.75 -15.96
CA GLY A 90 5.10 10.58 -17.40
C GLY A 90 4.16 9.46 -17.85
N ASP A 91 3.46 8.82 -16.93
CA ASP A 91 2.58 7.69 -17.23
C ASP A 91 1.13 8.04 -16.89
N LYS A 92 0.37 8.48 -17.88
CA LYS A 92 -1.02 8.91 -17.68
C LYS A 92 -1.95 7.74 -17.37
N ARG A 93 -1.53 6.51 -17.63
CA ARG A 93 -2.34 5.31 -17.40
C ARG A 93 -1.91 4.51 -16.19
N TRP A 94 -1.02 5.08 -15.38
CA TRP A 94 -0.47 4.36 -14.24
C TRP A 94 -1.58 3.85 -13.31
N TYR A 95 -2.49 4.73 -12.88
CA TYR A 95 -3.58 4.32 -11.98
C TYR A 95 -4.52 3.32 -12.65
N LYS A 96 -4.84 3.55 -13.91
CA LYS A 96 -5.74 2.65 -14.64
C LYS A 96 -5.20 1.23 -14.69
N ARG A 97 -3.88 1.09 -14.77
CA ARG A 97 -3.20 -0.20 -14.81
C ARG A 97 -3.01 -0.79 -13.41
N MET A 98 -2.64 0.06 -12.44
CA MET A 98 -2.20 -0.41 -11.13
C MET A 98 -3.36 -0.64 -10.16
N ILE A 99 -4.45 0.10 -10.27
CA ILE A 99 -5.59 -0.07 -9.37
C ILE A 99 -6.17 -1.48 -9.45
N PRO A 100 -6.45 -2.05 -10.65
CA PRO A 100 -6.95 -3.42 -10.69
C PRO A 100 -5.98 -4.44 -10.09
N SER A 101 -4.68 -4.24 -10.27
CA SER A 101 -3.68 -5.12 -9.66
C SER A 101 -3.72 -5.02 -8.15
N ALA A 102 -3.80 -3.81 -7.60
CA ALA A 102 -3.89 -3.61 -6.16
C ALA A 102 -5.15 -4.25 -5.59
N GLU A 103 -6.27 -4.08 -6.28
CA GLU A 103 -7.54 -4.68 -5.85
C GLU A 103 -7.45 -6.20 -5.79
N ALA A 104 -6.86 -6.82 -6.80
CA ALA A 104 -6.70 -8.27 -6.84
C ALA A 104 -5.81 -8.76 -5.69
N ILE A 105 -4.73 -8.05 -5.41
CA ILE A 105 -3.83 -8.38 -4.32
C ILE A 105 -4.56 -8.30 -2.98
N PHE A 106 -5.36 -7.25 -2.79
CA PHE A 106 -6.09 -7.06 -1.55
C PHE A 106 -7.17 -8.13 -1.37
N GLU A 107 -7.91 -8.46 -2.42
CA GLU A 107 -8.91 -9.54 -2.37
C GLU A 107 -8.27 -10.86 -1.96
N ARG A 108 -7.11 -11.18 -2.53
CA ARG A 108 -6.38 -12.39 -2.17
C ARG A 108 -5.99 -12.37 -0.68
N HIS A 109 -5.57 -11.20 -0.19
CA HIS A 109 -5.24 -11.04 1.23
C HIS A 109 -6.46 -11.27 2.12
N LEU A 110 -7.61 -10.72 1.75
CA LEU A 110 -8.84 -10.90 2.51
C LEU A 110 -9.24 -12.38 2.57
N GLU A 111 -9.10 -13.10 1.47
CA GLU A 111 -9.37 -14.53 1.45
C GLU A 111 -8.44 -15.29 2.38
N THR A 112 -7.17 -14.92 2.38
CA THR A 112 -6.19 -15.53 3.28
C THR A 112 -6.55 -15.29 4.75
N LEU A 113 -7.00 -14.10 5.09
CA LEU A 113 -7.42 -13.79 6.45
C LEU A 113 -8.64 -14.63 6.86
N GLU A 114 -9.62 -14.76 5.98
CA GLU A 114 -10.79 -15.58 6.24
C GLU A 114 -10.41 -17.04 6.51
N LYS A 115 -9.59 -17.61 5.64
CA LYS A 115 -9.12 -18.98 5.80
C LYS A 115 -8.28 -19.15 7.05
N GLY A 116 -7.40 -18.17 7.32
CA GLY A 116 -6.57 -18.20 8.51
C GLY A 116 -7.37 -18.15 9.79
N GLU A 117 -8.41 -17.32 9.83
CA GLU A 117 -9.30 -17.26 10.98
C GLU A 117 -10.06 -18.56 11.16
N GLY A 118 -10.58 -19.13 10.06
CA GLY A 118 -11.26 -20.41 10.12
C GLY A 118 -10.35 -21.51 10.60
N ASN A 119 -9.14 -21.56 10.12
CA ASN A 119 -8.15 -22.58 10.49
C ASN A 119 -7.57 -22.32 11.88
N GLY A 120 -7.39 -21.05 12.23
CA GLY A 120 -6.79 -20.66 13.50
C GLY A 120 -7.65 -21.01 14.70
N LYS A 121 -8.93 -21.25 14.50
CA LYS A 121 -9.84 -21.65 15.55
C LYS A 121 -9.83 -23.15 15.79
N THR A 122 -9.21 -23.88 14.90
CA THR A 122 -9.10 -25.32 15.01
C THR A 122 -7.79 -25.65 15.68
N PRO A 123 -7.82 -26.27 16.84
CA PRO A 123 -6.58 -26.64 17.54
C PRO A 123 -5.74 -27.60 16.74
#